data_afd062130a422819d3e4523bfa38a401
#
_entry.id   afd062130a422819d3e4523bfa38a401
#
_cell.length_a   1.000
_cell.length_b   1.000
_cell.length_c   1.000
_cell.angle_alpha   90.00
_cell.angle_beta   90.00
_cell.angle_gamma   90.00
#
_symmetry.space_group_name_H-M   'P 1'
#
loop_
_entity.id
_entity.type
_entity.pdbx_description
1 polymer ?
#
loop_
_entity_poly.entity_id
_entity_poly.type
_entity_poly.pdbx_seq_one_letter_code
_entity_poly.pdbx_strand_id
1 'polypeptide(L)'
;MAEPIRPSTVLPANRSPFTLLTADGQTLVGEVASPIGNSNGAILCLHPLPTAGGMMDSHIYKKAANRLPDMAGITVVRFNTRGTSSANGTSTGNFDNGVAEKFDVEAALSYCLDTLKLENLWVVGWSFGTDLALRHAKDPRHKGLILLSPPLRTSEPSDLAYWNQDGRPVITIVPELDDYLQPPEAAQRFAVIKNHHMIAVDGAKHLWVGEPSVHRVLTEITQIIAPERLPLPTEI
;
A
#
# COMPACT_ATOMS: atom_id res chain seq x y z
N MET A 1 5.33 28.13 17.79
CA MET A 1 4.12 28.14 16.95
C MET A 1 4.12 26.84 16.18
N ALA A 2 3.00 26.12 16.18
CA ALA A 2 2.88 24.90 15.39
C ALA A 2 3.06 25.23 13.90
N GLU A 3 3.81 24.40 13.18
CA GLU A 3 4.03 24.57 11.75
C GLU A 3 3.15 23.60 10.95
N PRO A 4 2.48 24.06 9.87
CA PRO A 4 1.64 23.17 9.08
C PRO A 4 2.48 22.07 8.40
N ILE A 5 1.93 20.88 8.33
CA ILE A 5 2.53 19.76 7.59
C ILE A 5 2.54 20.08 6.10
N ARG A 6 3.74 20.16 5.52
CA ARG A 6 3.99 20.48 4.12
C ARG A 6 4.28 19.21 3.30
N PRO A 7 4.21 19.28 1.97
CA PRO A 7 4.55 18.15 1.10
C PRO A 7 5.93 17.52 1.37
N SER A 8 6.89 18.31 1.80
CA SER A 8 8.27 17.92 2.12
C SER A 8 8.48 17.48 3.57
N THR A 9 7.47 17.57 4.44
CA THR A 9 7.62 17.23 5.86
C THR A 9 8.01 15.78 6.03
N VAL A 10 9.09 15.56 6.76
CA VAL A 10 9.61 14.24 7.17
C VAL A 10 9.69 14.23 8.69
N LEU A 11 8.91 13.36 9.31
CA LEU A 11 8.88 13.20 10.76
C LEU A 11 9.89 12.15 11.22
N PRO A 12 10.24 12.14 12.51
CA PRO A 12 11.19 11.19 13.07
C PRO A 12 10.77 9.74 12.85
N ALA A 13 11.69 8.92 12.40
CA ALA A 13 11.49 7.47 12.21
C ALA A 13 12.84 6.76 12.12
N ASN A 14 12.88 5.49 12.45
CA ASN A 14 13.99 4.62 12.10
C ASN A 14 13.84 4.20 10.65
N ARG A 15 14.87 4.43 9.81
CA ARG A 15 14.85 4.11 8.38
C ARG A 15 15.98 3.16 8.04
N SER A 16 15.64 2.07 7.37
CA SER A 16 16.60 1.04 6.97
C SER A 16 16.35 0.64 5.53
N PRO A 17 17.29 0.87 4.61
CA PRO A 17 17.23 0.28 3.29
C PRO A 17 17.41 -1.23 3.37
N PHE A 18 16.81 -1.95 2.43
CA PHE A 18 16.99 -3.39 2.29
C PHE A 18 17.03 -3.83 0.84
N THR A 19 17.54 -5.03 0.62
CA THR A 19 17.42 -5.76 -0.64
C THR A 19 16.78 -7.12 -0.39
N LEU A 20 15.97 -7.60 -1.34
CA LEU A 20 15.36 -8.93 -1.32
C LEU A 20 15.79 -9.70 -2.54
N LEU A 21 16.03 -11.01 -2.37
CA LEU A 21 16.17 -11.93 -3.48
C LEU A 21 14.85 -12.67 -3.69
N THR A 22 14.29 -12.57 -4.89
CA THR A 22 13.08 -13.33 -5.25
C THR A 22 13.39 -14.78 -5.57
N ALA A 23 12.39 -15.66 -5.54
CA ALA A 23 12.56 -17.07 -5.84
C ALA A 23 13.04 -17.35 -7.28
N ASP A 24 12.78 -16.43 -8.21
CA ASP A 24 13.25 -16.47 -9.60
C ASP A 24 14.54 -15.66 -9.85
N GLY A 25 15.24 -15.25 -8.77
CA GLY A 25 16.59 -14.71 -8.82
C GLY A 25 16.70 -13.20 -9.07
N GLN A 26 15.61 -12.43 -8.95
CA GLN A 26 15.67 -10.98 -9.05
C GLN A 26 16.02 -10.35 -7.71
N THR A 27 16.77 -9.24 -7.75
CA THR A 27 17.07 -8.42 -6.56
C THR A 27 16.18 -7.19 -6.53
N LEU A 28 15.38 -7.07 -5.47
CA LEU A 28 14.50 -5.93 -5.25
C LEU A 28 15.12 -4.99 -4.22
N VAL A 29 14.93 -3.68 -4.41
CA VAL A 29 15.34 -2.64 -3.46
C VAL A 29 14.14 -2.07 -2.72
N GLY A 30 14.31 -1.78 -1.43
CA GLY A 30 13.25 -1.23 -0.61
C GLY A 30 13.74 -0.47 0.61
N GLU A 31 12.80 0.04 1.39
CA GLU A 31 13.02 0.75 2.65
C GLU A 31 11.95 0.35 3.67
N VAL A 32 12.37 0.15 4.90
CA VAL A 32 11.50 0.10 6.09
C VAL A 32 11.60 1.44 6.82
N ALA A 33 10.47 2.08 7.08
CA ALA A 33 10.36 3.21 8.00
C ALA A 33 9.51 2.77 9.20
N SER A 34 10.12 2.71 10.39
CA SER A 34 9.45 2.27 11.62
C SER A 34 9.44 3.35 12.69
N PRO A 35 8.48 3.33 13.61
CA PRO A 35 8.44 4.27 14.73
C PRO A 35 9.69 4.13 15.61
N ILE A 36 10.05 5.21 16.32
CA ILE A 36 11.14 5.18 17.32
C ILE A 36 10.74 4.37 18.56
N GLY A 37 9.45 4.21 18.79
CA GLY A 37 8.89 3.40 19.87
C GLY A 37 8.21 2.13 19.39
N ASN A 38 7.16 1.70 20.10
CA ASN A 38 6.38 0.53 19.76
C ASN A 38 5.59 0.74 18.46
N SER A 39 5.48 -0.31 17.65
CA SER A 39 4.64 -0.31 16.46
C SER A 39 3.21 -0.75 16.81
N ASN A 40 2.21 -0.02 16.31
CA ASN A 40 0.79 -0.37 16.44
C ASN A 40 0.34 -1.33 15.31
N GLY A 41 1.15 -1.44 14.25
CA GLY A 41 0.92 -2.28 13.09
C GLY A 41 1.83 -1.89 11.94
N ALA A 42 1.65 -2.52 10.81
CA ALA A 42 2.51 -2.32 9.66
C ALA A 42 1.73 -2.36 8.33
N ILE A 43 2.27 -1.69 7.33
CA ILE A 43 1.81 -1.79 5.95
C ILE A 43 2.93 -2.22 5.01
N LEU A 44 2.63 -3.14 4.10
CA LEU A 44 3.43 -3.46 2.93
C LEU A 44 2.82 -2.75 1.72
N CYS A 45 3.57 -1.86 1.10
CA CYS A 45 3.11 -1.00 0.02
C CYS A 45 3.45 -1.59 -1.36
N LEU A 46 2.42 -1.79 -2.19
CA LEU A 46 2.54 -2.22 -3.59
C LEU A 46 2.21 -1.02 -4.50
N HIS A 47 3.22 -0.51 -5.20
CA HIS A 47 3.18 0.77 -5.90
C HIS A 47 2.35 0.75 -7.20
N PRO A 48 1.96 1.94 -7.73
CA PRO A 48 1.27 2.07 -9.01
C PRO A 48 2.09 1.54 -10.19
N LEU A 49 1.50 1.56 -11.38
CA LEU A 49 2.05 1.01 -12.62
C LEU A 49 3.46 1.55 -12.94
N PRO A 50 4.49 0.69 -12.98
CA PRO A 50 5.87 1.11 -13.22
C PRO A 50 6.06 1.84 -14.54
N THR A 51 5.42 1.36 -15.61
CA THR A 51 5.51 1.97 -16.94
C THR A 51 4.85 3.35 -17.05
N ALA A 52 4.10 3.75 -16.02
CA ALA A 52 3.53 5.09 -15.86
C ALA A 52 4.24 5.90 -14.76
N GLY A 53 5.46 5.50 -14.38
CA GLY A 53 6.26 6.18 -13.36
C GLY A 53 5.94 5.79 -11.92
N GLY A 54 5.18 4.72 -11.72
CA GLY A 54 4.94 4.14 -10.39
C GLY A 54 6.21 3.53 -9.81
N MET A 55 6.47 3.78 -8.52
CA MET A 55 7.62 3.28 -7.79
C MET A 55 7.38 3.35 -6.28
N MET A 56 8.27 2.79 -5.47
CA MET A 56 8.17 2.87 -4.01
C MET A 56 8.13 4.30 -3.47
N ASP A 57 8.69 5.27 -4.20
CA ASP A 57 8.67 6.69 -3.86
C ASP A 57 7.46 7.45 -4.44
N SER A 58 6.48 6.77 -5.03
CA SER A 58 5.20 7.39 -5.40
C SER A 58 4.61 8.11 -4.19
N HIS A 59 4.10 9.33 -4.41
CA HIS A 59 3.95 10.35 -3.37
C HIS A 59 3.14 9.92 -2.14
N ILE A 60 2.10 9.08 -2.28
CA ILE A 60 1.34 8.55 -1.15
C ILE A 60 2.25 7.71 -0.25
N TYR A 61 2.99 6.77 -0.82
CA TYR A 61 3.84 5.86 -0.06
C TYR A 61 5.08 6.55 0.53
N LYS A 62 5.65 7.52 -0.21
CA LYS A 62 6.72 8.35 0.33
C LYS A 62 6.26 9.16 1.55
N LYS A 63 5.05 9.76 1.46
CA LYS A 63 4.48 10.53 2.58
C LYS A 63 4.00 9.62 3.71
N ALA A 64 3.47 8.44 3.42
CA ALA A 64 3.18 7.43 4.43
C ALA A 64 4.44 7.08 5.24
N ALA A 65 5.54 6.73 4.56
CA ALA A 65 6.82 6.42 5.21
C ALA A 65 7.42 7.63 5.98
N ASN A 66 7.16 8.85 5.52
CA ASN A 66 7.63 10.07 6.16
C ASN A 66 6.83 10.48 7.39
N ARG A 67 5.61 9.99 7.57
CA ARG A 67 4.68 10.53 8.57
C ARG A 67 4.05 9.48 9.47
N LEU A 68 3.57 8.35 8.95
CA LEU A 68 2.84 7.35 9.74
C LEU A 68 3.64 6.71 10.88
N PRO A 69 4.97 6.51 10.77
CA PRO A 69 5.72 5.99 11.89
C PRO A 69 5.63 6.88 13.14
N ASP A 70 5.75 8.19 12.98
CA ASP A 70 5.65 9.14 14.10
C ASP A 70 4.20 9.40 14.52
N MET A 71 3.32 9.72 13.55
CA MET A 71 1.95 10.13 13.81
C MET A 71 1.07 9.01 14.36
N ALA A 72 1.25 7.80 13.84
CA ALA A 72 0.36 6.67 14.12
C ALA A 72 1.06 5.43 14.67
N GLY A 73 2.38 5.43 14.78
CA GLY A 73 3.14 4.25 15.19
C GLY A 73 3.05 3.11 14.18
N ILE A 74 2.83 3.39 12.89
CA ILE A 74 2.68 2.39 11.84
C ILE A 74 3.99 2.22 11.10
N THR A 75 4.53 0.99 11.06
CA THR A 75 5.68 0.65 10.24
C THR A 75 5.29 0.61 8.77
N VAL A 76 6.06 1.27 7.92
CA VAL A 76 5.83 1.34 6.47
C VAL A 76 6.96 0.60 5.74
N VAL A 77 6.63 -0.50 5.06
CA VAL A 77 7.53 -1.25 4.20
C VAL A 77 7.17 -0.96 2.75
N ARG A 78 8.12 -0.46 1.98
CA ARG A 78 7.92 -0.13 0.56
C ARG A 78 9.12 -0.58 -0.25
N PHE A 79 8.88 -1.03 -1.46
CA PHE A 79 9.90 -1.56 -2.36
C PHE A 79 9.55 -1.29 -3.81
N ASN A 80 10.56 -1.32 -4.67
CA ASN A 80 10.37 -1.32 -6.11
C ASN A 80 10.15 -2.76 -6.59
N THR A 81 9.08 -3.01 -7.33
CA THR A 81 8.91 -4.28 -8.05
C THR A 81 9.99 -4.41 -9.14
N ARG A 82 10.15 -5.60 -9.70
CA ARG A 82 11.14 -5.89 -10.77
C ARG A 82 11.14 -4.83 -11.88
N GLY A 83 12.33 -4.48 -12.36
CA GLY A 83 12.54 -3.51 -13.43
C GLY A 83 12.22 -2.07 -13.06
N THR A 84 11.87 -1.77 -11.80
CA THR A 84 11.50 -0.43 -11.36
C THR A 84 12.67 0.27 -10.68
N SER A 85 12.82 1.56 -10.96
CA SER A 85 13.85 2.44 -10.39
C SER A 85 13.25 3.55 -9.55
N SER A 86 13.96 3.95 -8.49
CA SER A 86 13.67 5.12 -7.67
C SER A 86 14.96 5.78 -7.20
N ALA A 87 14.86 6.82 -6.38
CA ALA A 87 16.03 7.43 -5.73
C ALA A 87 16.80 6.45 -4.83
N ASN A 88 16.15 5.38 -4.37
CA ASN A 88 16.74 4.35 -3.50
C ASN A 88 17.44 3.23 -4.28
N GLY A 89 17.41 3.23 -5.59
CA GLY A 89 18.04 2.24 -6.45
C GLY A 89 17.08 1.58 -7.45
N THR A 90 17.61 0.58 -8.15
CA THR A 90 16.90 -0.15 -9.21
C THR A 90 16.75 -1.62 -8.83
N SER A 91 15.53 -2.14 -8.87
CA SER A 91 15.25 -3.57 -8.81
C SER A 91 15.56 -4.23 -10.15
N THR A 92 16.21 -5.40 -10.13
CA THR A 92 16.54 -6.13 -11.36
C THR A 92 15.31 -6.76 -12.02
N GLY A 93 15.48 -7.35 -13.19
CA GLY A 93 14.40 -7.95 -13.98
C GLY A 93 13.64 -6.92 -14.82
N ASN A 94 12.48 -7.34 -15.31
CA ASN A 94 11.62 -6.52 -16.14
C ASN A 94 10.17 -6.61 -15.67
N PHE A 95 9.42 -5.54 -15.88
CA PHE A 95 7.98 -5.51 -15.67
C PHE A 95 7.29 -6.58 -16.55
N ASP A 96 6.41 -7.40 -15.95
CA ASP A 96 5.73 -8.52 -16.61
C ASP A 96 4.21 -8.49 -16.44
N ASN A 97 3.63 -7.29 -16.46
CA ASN A 97 2.18 -7.07 -16.39
C ASN A 97 1.48 -7.77 -15.20
N GLY A 98 2.18 -7.89 -14.07
CA GLY A 98 1.65 -8.50 -12.87
C GLY A 98 1.74 -10.04 -12.84
N VAL A 99 2.44 -10.66 -13.77
CA VAL A 99 2.62 -12.12 -13.78
C VAL A 99 3.81 -12.52 -12.91
N ALA A 100 5.02 -12.15 -13.32
CA ALA A 100 6.24 -12.47 -12.57
C ALA A 100 6.40 -11.62 -11.29
N GLU A 101 5.71 -10.49 -11.18
CA GLU A 101 5.60 -9.71 -9.93
C GLU A 101 5.04 -10.52 -8.75
N LYS A 102 4.47 -11.71 -9.00
CA LYS A 102 4.13 -12.69 -7.98
C LYS A 102 5.31 -12.96 -7.05
N PHE A 103 6.48 -13.23 -7.60
CA PHE A 103 7.68 -13.53 -6.81
C PHE A 103 8.15 -12.33 -5.99
N ASP A 104 7.90 -11.10 -6.48
CA ASP A 104 8.23 -9.87 -5.78
C ASP A 104 7.35 -9.70 -4.54
N VAL A 105 6.04 -9.91 -4.69
CA VAL A 105 5.07 -9.82 -3.59
C VAL A 105 5.32 -10.90 -2.55
N GLU A 106 5.58 -12.15 -2.97
CA GLU A 106 5.89 -13.26 -2.09
C GLU A 106 7.19 -13.01 -1.28
N ALA A 107 8.25 -12.53 -1.94
CA ALA A 107 9.50 -12.18 -1.26
C ALA A 107 9.32 -11.05 -0.24
N ALA A 108 8.55 -10.01 -0.60
CA ALA A 108 8.28 -8.88 0.29
C ALA A 108 7.41 -9.30 1.50
N LEU A 109 6.40 -10.14 1.30
CA LEU A 109 5.59 -10.70 2.39
C LEU A 109 6.43 -11.56 3.34
N SER A 110 7.26 -12.47 2.79
CA SER A 110 8.18 -13.29 3.59
C SER A 110 9.14 -12.41 4.40
N TYR A 111 9.70 -11.37 3.80
CA TYR A 111 10.56 -10.42 4.52
C TYR A 111 9.83 -9.74 5.69
N CYS A 112 8.62 -9.25 5.47
CA CYS A 112 7.82 -8.63 6.52
C CYS A 112 7.49 -9.60 7.65
N LEU A 113 7.09 -10.82 7.31
CA LEU A 113 6.55 -11.79 8.26
C LEU A 113 7.64 -12.67 8.90
N ASP A 114 8.65 -13.07 8.14
CA ASP A 114 9.66 -14.03 8.59
C ASP A 114 10.96 -13.37 9.08
N THR A 115 11.35 -12.23 8.47
CA THR A 115 12.57 -11.51 8.85
C THR A 115 12.28 -10.40 9.85
N LEU A 116 11.36 -9.48 9.50
CA LEU A 116 11.01 -8.36 10.37
C LEU A 116 10.05 -8.75 11.50
N LYS A 117 9.38 -9.90 11.40
CA LYS A 117 8.39 -10.40 12.38
C LYS A 117 7.28 -9.37 12.66
N LEU A 118 6.83 -8.68 11.61
CA LEU A 118 5.79 -7.66 11.76
C LEU A 118 4.45 -8.28 12.13
N GLU A 119 3.89 -7.80 13.22
CA GLU A 119 2.53 -8.12 13.65
C GLU A 119 1.55 -7.08 13.09
N ASN A 120 0.26 -7.39 13.05
CA ASN A 120 -0.79 -6.52 12.51
C ASN A 120 -0.41 -5.93 11.14
N LEU A 121 0.13 -6.77 10.24
CA LEU A 121 0.53 -6.38 8.89
C LEU A 121 -0.69 -6.30 7.97
N TRP A 122 -0.81 -5.21 7.23
CA TRP A 122 -1.77 -5.01 6.15
C TRP A 122 -1.05 -4.82 4.82
N VAL A 123 -1.63 -5.33 3.73
CA VAL A 123 -1.10 -5.06 2.39
C VAL A 123 -1.87 -3.90 1.77
N VAL A 124 -1.15 -2.85 1.38
CA VAL A 124 -1.71 -1.65 0.77
C VAL A 124 -1.30 -1.59 -0.69
N GLY A 125 -2.24 -1.81 -1.59
CA GLY A 125 -2.04 -1.63 -3.03
C GLY A 125 -2.54 -0.26 -3.49
N TRP A 126 -1.89 0.34 -4.48
CA TRP A 126 -2.38 1.54 -5.15
C TRP A 126 -2.38 1.33 -6.66
N SER A 127 -3.53 1.56 -7.32
CA SER A 127 -3.71 1.36 -8.76
C SER A 127 -3.26 -0.06 -9.18
N PHE A 128 -2.29 -0.23 -10.05
CA PHE A 128 -1.72 -1.53 -10.41
C PHE A 128 -1.31 -2.38 -9.19
N GLY A 129 -0.80 -1.75 -8.13
CA GLY A 129 -0.50 -2.46 -6.89
C GLY A 129 -1.70 -3.13 -6.23
N THR A 130 -2.94 -2.69 -6.53
CA THR A 130 -4.16 -3.36 -6.05
C THR A 130 -4.40 -4.68 -6.75
N ASP A 131 -4.11 -4.74 -8.06
CA ASP A 131 -4.15 -5.99 -8.82
C ASP A 131 -3.11 -6.98 -8.30
N LEU A 132 -1.88 -6.51 -7.99
CA LEU A 132 -0.85 -7.35 -7.37
C LEU A 132 -1.30 -7.89 -6.02
N ALA A 133 -1.92 -7.03 -5.18
CA ALA A 133 -2.44 -7.44 -3.87
C ALA A 133 -3.49 -8.54 -4.01
N LEU A 134 -4.50 -8.33 -4.86
CA LEU A 134 -5.57 -9.29 -5.09
C LEU A 134 -5.07 -10.64 -5.62
N ARG A 135 -4.12 -10.60 -6.56
CA ARG A 135 -3.60 -11.80 -7.23
C ARG A 135 -2.59 -12.58 -6.39
N HIS A 136 -1.72 -11.90 -5.65
CA HIS A 136 -0.50 -12.50 -5.11
C HIS A 136 -0.31 -12.36 -3.61
N ALA A 137 -1.01 -11.45 -2.91
CA ALA A 137 -0.86 -11.31 -1.47
C ALA A 137 -1.68 -12.36 -0.69
N LYS A 138 -1.48 -13.63 -0.99
CA LYS A 138 -2.30 -14.74 -0.47
C LYS A 138 -1.78 -15.39 0.81
N ASP A 139 -0.68 -14.89 1.41
CA ASP A 139 -0.20 -15.38 2.70
C ASP A 139 -1.23 -15.11 3.81
N PRO A 140 -1.70 -16.12 4.55
CA PRO A 140 -2.79 -15.97 5.52
C PRO A 140 -2.40 -15.20 6.79
N ARG A 141 -1.14 -14.86 6.97
CA ARG A 141 -0.63 -14.24 8.19
C ARG A 141 -0.83 -12.72 8.26
N HIS A 142 -1.02 -12.03 7.15
CA HIS A 142 -1.40 -10.61 7.18
C HIS A 142 -2.90 -10.43 7.43
N LYS A 143 -3.31 -9.24 7.87
CA LYS A 143 -4.67 -8.97 8.36
C LYS A 143 -5.71 -8.76 7.26
N GLY A 144 -5.32 -8.32 6.08
CA GLY A 144 -6.23 -8.01 4.98
C GLY A 144 -5.61 -7.07 3.96
N LEU A 145 -6.44 -6.57 3.04
CA LEU A 145 -6.05 -5.66 1.99
C LEU A 145 -6.66 -4.28 2.17
N ILE A 146 -5.87 -3.25 1.85
CA ILE A 146 -6.33 -1.86 1.65
C ILE A 146 -5.98 -1.49 0.21
N LEU A 147 -6.99 -1.23 -0.60
CA LEU A 147 -6.86 -1.05 -2.04
C LEU A 147 -7.22 0.39 -2.43
N LEU A 148 -6.22 1.19 -2.79
CA LEU A 148 -6.38 2.58 -3.22
C LEU A 148 -6.59 2.65 -4.73
N SER A 149 -7.72 3.22 -5.16
CA SER A 149 -8.07 3.38 -6.59
C SER A 149 -7.90 2.06 -7.39
N PRO A 150 -8.59 0.97 -7.03
CA PRO A 150 -8.42 -0.32 -7.70
C PRO A 150 -9.00 -0.29 -9.12
N PRO A 151 -8.18 -0.47 -10.18
CA PRO A 151 -8.68 -0.43 -11.55
C PRO A 151 -9.23 -1.78 -12.03
N LEU A 152 -8.91 -2.88 -11.34
CA LEU A 152 -9.23 -4.26 -11.72
C LEU A 152 -8.87 -4.58 -13.18
N ARG A 153 -7.65 -4.23 -13.60
CA ARG A 153 -7.18 -4.40 -14.98
C ARG A 153 -6.59 -5.77 -15.28
N THR A 154 -5.91 -6.35 -14.30
CA THR A 154 -5.25 -7.65 -14.43
C THR A 154 -5.77 -8.68 -13.42
N SER A 155 -6.59 -8.26 -12.46
CA SER A 155 -7.28 -9.16 -11.55
C SER A 155 -8.44 -9.86 -12.25
N GLU A 156 -8.60 -11.14 -12.00
CA GLU A 156 -9.63 -12.00 -12.58
C GLU A 156 -10.75 -12.28 -11.56
N PRO A 157 -11.94 -12.74 -12.01
CA PRO A 157 -13.01 -13.13 -11.09
C PRO A 157 -12.58 -14.18 -10.05
N SER A 158 -11.65 -15.07 -10.42
CA SER A 158 -11.06 -16.08 -9.51
C SER A 158 -10.27 -15.45 -8.34
N ASP A 159 -9.64 -14.29 -8.55
CA ASP A 159 -8.92 -13.59 -7.49
C ASP A 159 -9.90 -13.01 -6.46
N LEU A 160 -10.99 -12.40 -6.92
CA LEU A 160 -12.06 -11.93 -6.05
C LEU A 160 -12.75 -13.06 -5.30
N ALA A 161 -13.01 -14.19 -5.99
CA ALA A 161 -13.57 -15.39 -5.37
C ALA A 161 -12.66 -15.97 -4.28
N TYR A 162 -11.33 -15.93 -4.48
CA TYR A 162 -10.37 -16.31 -3.44
C TYR A 162 -10.57 -15.49 -2.17
N TRP A 163 -10.62 -14.15 -2.27
CA TRP A 163 -10.77 -13.27 -1.11
C TRP A 163 -12.14 -13.44 -0.42
N ASN A 164 -13.19 -13.80 -1.17
CA ASN A 164 -14.46 -14.16 -0.56
C ASN A 164 -14.38 -15.46 0.27
N GLN A 165 -13.59 -16.44 -0.18
CA GLN A 165 -13.39 -17.71 0.55
C GLN A 165 -12.43 -17.55 1.73
N ASP A 166 -11.37 -16.76 1.56
CA ASP A 166 -10.38 -16.47 2.60
C ASP A 166 -11.01 -15.75 3.80
N GLY A 167 -11.95 -14.85 3.57
CA GLY A 167 -12.74 -14.17 4.60
C GLY A 167 -12.04 -13.01 5.29
N ARG A 168 -10.76 -12.76 5.03
CA ARG A 168 -10.09 -11.55 5.53
C ARG A 168 -10.69 -10.30 4.91
N PRO A 169 -10.65 -9.15 5.62
CA PRO A 169 -11.21 -7.91 5.11
C PRO A 169 -10.48 -7.42 3.85
N VAL A 170 -11.24 -6.98 2.87
CA VAL A 170 -10.78 -6.25 1.69
C VAL A 170 -11.43 -4.88 1.75
N ILE A 171 -10.62 -3.84 1.96
CA ILE A 171 -11.08 -2.46 2.08
C ILE A 171 -10.65 -1.72 0.82
N THR A 172 -11.61 -1.15 0.09
CA THR A 172 -11.32 -0.32 -1.08
C THR A 172 -11.54 1.15 -0.74
N ILE A 173 -10.59 2.01 -1.10
CA ILE A 173 -10.71 3.46 -1.00
C ILE A 173 -10.78 3.99 -2.43
N VAL A 174 -11.98 4.40 -2.84
CA VAL A 174 -12.31 4.69 -4.23
C VAL A 174 -12.59 6.17 -4.41
N PRO A 175 -11.81 6.88 -5.23
CA PRO A 175 -12.07 8.28 -5.57
C PRO A 175 -13.38 8.44 -6.35
N GLU A 176 -14.16 9.46 -6.04
CA GLU A 176 -15.39 9.78 -6.79
C GLU A 176 -15.11 10.00 -8.29
N LEU A 177 -14.01 10.72 -8.58
CA LEU A 177 -13.62 11.11 -9.94
C LEU A 177 -12.46 10.22 -10.45
N ASP A 178 -12.53 8.91 -10.17
CA ASP A 178 -11.55 7.96 -10.69
C ASP A 178 -11.77 7.73 -12.19
N ASP A 179 -10.67 7.76 -12.96
CA ASP A 179 -10.71 7.58 -14.42
C ASP A 179 -10.91 6.12 -14.85
N TYR A 180 -10.77 5.16 -13.92
CA TYR A 180 -10.82 3.72 -14.22
C TYR A 180 -12.03 3.04 -13.61
N LEU A 181 -12.31 3.28 -12.32
CA LEU A 181 -13.36 2.60 -11.60
C LEU A 181 -13.94 3.53 -10.53
N GLN A 182 -15.14 4.04 -10.77
CA GLN A 182 -15.85 4.92 -9.85
C GLN A 182 -16.61 4.13 -8.77
N PRO A 183 -16.99 4.76 -7.63
CA PRO A 183 -17.60 4.07 -6.50
C PRO A 183 -18.80 3.18 -6.83
N PRO A 184 -19.78 3.58 -7.66
CA PRO A 184 -20.93 2.71 -7.96
C PRO A 184 -20.53 1.41 -8.67
N GLU A 185 -19.61 1.48 -9.62
CA GLU A 185 -19.13 0.29 -10.34
C GLU A 185 -18.20 -0.54 -9.44
N ALA A 186 -17.33 0.11 -8.64
CA ALA A 186 -16.49 -0.58 -7.67
C ALA A 186 -17.33 -1.39 -6.68
N ALA A 187 -18.40 -0.80 -6.11
CA ALA A 187 -19.33 -1.48 -5.23
C ALA A 187 -19.91 -2.75 -5.87
N GLN A 188 -20.31 -2.66 -7.14
CA GLN A 188 -20.86 -3.80 -7.88
C GLN A 188 -19.79 -4.88 -8.11
N ARG A 189 -18.59 -4.50 -8.56
CA ARG A 189 -17.54 -5.47 -8.91
C ARG A 189 -16.96 -6.18 -7.69
N PHE A 190 -16.86 -5.50 -6.55
CA PHE A 190 -16.39 -6.10 -5.29
C PHE A 190 -17.48 -6.80 -4.48
N ALA A 191 -18.75 -6.71 -4.88
CA ALA A 191 -19.89 -7.31 -4.15
C ALA A 191 -19.79 -8.83 -3.95
N VAL A 192 -18.97 -9.52 -4.74
CA VAL A 192 -18.71 -10.96 -4.57
C VAL A 192 -17.94 -11.27 -3.28
N ILE A 193 -17.19 -10.32 -2.74
CA ILE A 193 -16.42 -10.47 -1.50
C ILE A 193 -17.29 -10.07 -0.32
N LYS A 194 -17.73 -11.02 0.50
CA LYS A 194 -18.64 -10.77 1.64
C LYS A 194 -18.05 -9.83 2.69
N ASN A 195 -16.75 -9.94 2.96
CA ASN A 195 -16.04 -9.07 3.91
C ASN A 195 -15.34 -7.91 3.16
N HIS A 196 -16.08 -7.25 2.27
CA HIS A 196 -15.64 -6.06 1.56
C HIS A 196 -16.24 -4.81 2.18
N HIS A 197 -15.41 -3.79 2.38
CA HIS A 197 -15.81 -2.46 2.83
C HIS A 197 -15.30 -1.42 1.85
N MET A 198 -16.20 -0.64 1.29
CA MET A 198 -15.84 0.44 0.37
C MET A 198 -15.94 1.81 1.04
N ILE A 199 -14.90 2.60 0.88
CA ILE A 199 -14.83 4.00 1.29
C ILE A 199 -14.80 4.84 0.01
N ALA A 200 -15.90 5.48 -0.32
CA ALA A 200 -15.97 6.46 -1.40
C ALA A 200 -15.41 7.80 -0.89
N VAL A 201 -14.61 8.49 -1.71
CA VAL A 201 -14.00 9.77 -1.34
C VAL A 201 -14.40 10.83 -2.36
N ASP A 202 -15.28 11.73 -1.93
CA ASP A 202 -15.83 12.81 -2.76
C ASP A 202 -14.73 13.75 -3.25
N GLY A 203 -14.81 14.19 -4.50
CA GLY A 203 -13.89 15.12 -5.15
C GLY A 203 -12.48 14.57 -5.39
N ALA A 204 -12.15 13.39 -4.90
CA ALA A 204 -10.85 12.77 -5.10
C ALA A 204 -10.70 12.22 -6.52
N LYS A 205 -9.45 12.17 -6.99
CA LYS A 205 -9.05 11.60 -8.29
C LYS A 205 -8.08 10.44 -8.11
N HIS A 206 -7.92 9.62 -9.14
CA HIS A 206 -7.09 8.40 -9.17
C HIS A 206 -5.71 8.53 -8.51
N LEU A 207 -5.04 9.66 -8.73
CA LEU A 207 -3.66 9.87 -8.25
C LEU A 207 -3.58 10.53 -6.87
N TRP A 208 -4.69 10.88 -6.21
CA TRP A 208 -4.68 11.46 -4.85
C TRP A 208 -3.77 12.68 -4.71
N VAL A 209 -3.76 13.56 -5.71
CA VAL A 209 -2.88 14.73 -5.73
C VAL A 209 -3.30 15.77 -4.70
N GLY A 210 -2.33 16.36 -4.03
CA GLY A 210 -2.54 17.40 -3.02
C GLY A 210 -2.53 16.90 -1.57
N GLU A 211 -2.16 17.76 -0.63
CA GLU A 211 -2.08 17.41 0.80
C GLU A 211 -3.42 16.96 1.40
N PRO A 212 -4.57 17.57 1.07
CA PRO A 212 -5.85 17.07 1.59
C PRO A 212 -6.14 15.62 1.20
N SER A 213 -5.85 15.24 -0.06
CA SER A 213 -6.03 13.86 -0.53
C SER A 213 -5.07 12.90 0.15
N VAL A 214 -3.80 13.29 0.32
CA VAL A 214 -2.82 12.49 1.07
C VAL A 214 -3.25 12.30 2.51
N HIS A 215 -3.61 13.40 3.20
CA HIS A 215 -4.06 13.33 4.58
C HIS A 215 -5.29 12.42 4.72
N ARG A 216 -6.23 12.48 3.78
CA ARG A 216 -7.39 11.59 3.78
C ARG A 216 -6.96 10.12 3.67
N VAL A 217 -6.09 9.76 2.74
CA VAL A 217 -5.60 8.38 2.60
C VAL A 217 -4.88 7.90 3.85
N LEU A 218 -3.98 8.72 4.43
CA LEU A 218 -3.27 8.36 5.66
C LEU A 218 -4.22 8.21 6.85
N THR A 219 -5.26 9.04 6.94
CA THR A 219 -6.32 8.94 7.96
C THR A 219 -7.08 7.61 7.83
N GLU A 220 -7.47 7.21 6.62
CA GLU A 220 -8.18 5.94 6.41
C GLU A 220 -7.31 4.73 6.75
N ILE A 221 -6.04 4.74 6.35
CA ILE A 221 -5.08 3.70 6.75
C ILE A 221 -4.96 3.64 8.28
N THR A 222 -4.85 4.79 8.93
CA THR A 222 -4.75 4.85 10.40
C THR A 222 -6.03 4.39 11.07
N GLN A 223 -7.21 4.75 10.55
CA GLN A 223 -8.50 4.29 11.06
C GLN A 223 -8.62 2.76 11.07
N ILE A 224 -8.02 2.09 10.09
CA ILE A 224 -8.05 0.63 9.98
C ILE A 224 -7.06 -0.03 10.96
N ILE A 225 -5.87 0.55 11.13
CA ILE A 225 -4.74 -0.11 11.78
C ILE A 225 -4.55 0.33 13.23
N ALA A 226 -4.72 1.62 13.51
CA ALA A 226 -4.46 2.26 14.80
C ALA A 226 -5.47 3.41 15.06
N PRO A 227 -6.78 3.10 15.16
CA PRO A 227 -7.84 4.12 15.27
C PRO A 227 -7.68 5.02 16.50
N GLU A 228 -7.02 4.56 17.55
CA GLU A 228 -6.73 5.33 18.76
C GLU A 228 -5.74 6.49 18.53
N ARG A 229 -5.10 6.52 17.36
CA ARG A 229 -4.16 7.59 16.94
C ARG A 229 -4.82 8.73 16.17
N LEU A 230 -6.11 8.63 15.94
CA LEU A 230 -6.87 9.69 15.26
C LEU A 230 -7.37 10.77 16.23
N PRO A 231 -7.52 12.01 15.76
CA PRO A 231 -7.23 12.47 14.40
C PRO A 231 -5.71 12.62 14.15
N LEU A 232 -5.27 12.39 12.91
CA LEU A 232 -3.89 12.68 12.53
C LEU A 232 -3.64 14.20 12.58
N PRO A 233 -2.49 14.65 13.11
CA PRO A 233 -2.17 16.08 13.16
C PRO A 233 -2.00 16.66 11.75
N THR A 234 -2.37 17.93 11.58
CA THR A 234 -2.13 18.73 10.38
C THR A 234 -0.99 19.74 10.59
N GLU A 235 -0.49 19.85 11.82
CA GLU A 235 0.59 20.73 12.26
C GLU A 235 1.56 19.97 13.17
N ILE A 236 2.81 20.40 13.24
CA ILE A 236 3.88 19.87 14.10
C ILE A 236 4.55 20.98 14.91
#